data_9567c8369dbe21e58612f8a5d536c284
#
_entry.id   9567c8369dbe21e58612f8a5d536c284
#
_cell.length_a   1.000
_cell.length_b   1.000
_cell.length_c   1.000
_cell.angle_alpha   90.00
_cell.angle_beta   90.00
_cell.angle_gamma   90.00
#
_symmetry.space_group_name_H-M   'P 1'
#
loop_
_entity.id
_entity.type
_entity.pdbx_description
1 polymer ?
#
loop_
_entity_poly.entity_id
_entity_poly.type
_entity_poly.pdbx_seq_one_letter_code
_entity_poly.pdbx_strand_id
1 'polypeptide(L)'
;MKQASANEATYAKNVLPLLDEDVELQWFVMGIAQGIQWRDVVSRKRGEYQAYCADKQIVFNRKLAKELVQVGIEKSANPDTIILHNAIYFGMQQMFPCK
;
A
#
# COMPACT_ATOMS: atom_id res chain seq x y z
N MET A 1 5.33 -6.01 -26.39
CA MET A 1 5.72 -6.26 -25.84
C MET A 1 5.58 -6.15 -24.91
N LYS A 2 5.63 -6.17 -24.46
CA LYS A 2 5.89 -5.92 -23.46
C LYS A 2 4.83 -5.65 -22.50
N GLN A 3 3.50 -5.94 -22.64
CA GLN A 3 2.50 -5.81 -21.62
C GLN A 3 2.75 -6.73 -20.45
N ALA A 4 3.25 -7.93 -20.71
CA ALA A 4 3.63 -8.84 -19.65
C ALA A 4 4.71 -8.24 -18.77
N SER A 5 5.72 -7.60 -19.38
CA SER A 5 6.78 -6.95 -18.63
C SER A 5 6.24 -5.81 -17.78
N ALA A 6 5.32 -5.00 -18.36
CA ALA A 6 4.74 -3.89 -17.61
C ALA A 6 3.95 -4.40 -16.41
N ASN A 7 3.18 -5.49 -16.61
CA ASN A 7 2.41 -6.07 -15.52
C ASN A 7 3.32 -6.61 -14.42
N GLU A 8 4.39 -7.27 -14.81
CA GLU A 8 5.34 -7.81 -13.84
C GLU A 8 6.04 -6.69 -13.07
N ALA A 9 6.27 -5.57 -13.73
CA ALA A 9 6.90 -4.43 -13.08
C ALA A 9 6.02 -3.83 -11.99
N THR A 10 4.70 -4.06 -12.05
CA THR A 10 3.78 -3.56 -11.03
C THR A 10 3.56 -4.54 -9.89
N TYR A 11 4.10 -5.75 -9.98
CA TYR A 11 3.97 -6.71 -8.88
C TYR A 11 4.72 -6.19 -7.65
N ALA A 12 4.06 -6.26 -6.50
CA ALA A 12 4.64 -5.72 -5.27
C ALA A 12 5.98 -6.38 -4.93
N LYS A 13 6.12 -7.68 -5.17
CA LYS A 13 7.35 -8.39 -4.85
C LYS A 13 8.54 -7.88 -5.65
N ASN A 14 8.31 -7.34 -6.84
CA ASN A 14 9.38 -6.79 -7.67
C ASN A 14 9.72 -5.35 -7.29
N VAL A 15 8.79 -4.65 -6.66
CA VAL A 15 8.97 -3.28 -6.21
C VAL A 15 9.66 -3.23 -4.84
N LEU A 16 9.32 -4.16 -3.98
CA LEU A 16 9.79 -4.13 -2.59
C LEU A 16 11.32 -3.96 -2.45
N PRO A 17 12.16 -4.75 -3.15
CA PRO A 17 13.60 -4.59 -2.99
C PRO A 17 14.12 -3.25 -3.51
N LEU A 18 13.40 -2.58 -4.41
CA LEU A 18 13.82 -1.30 -4.95
C LEU A 18 13.54 -0.14 -4.00
N LEU A 19 12.68 -0.36 -3.03
CA LEU A 19 12.28 0.72 -2.10
C LEU A 19 13.42 1.19 -1.22
N ASP A 20 14.45 0.39 -1.03
CA ASP A 20 15.58 0.80 -0.20
C ASP A 20 16.45 1.85 -0.88
N GLU A 21 16.46 1.90 -2.21
CA GLU A 21 17.39 2.75 -2.95
C GLU A 21 16.71 3.80 -3.81
N ASP A 22 15.49 3.55 -4.26
CA ASP A 22 14.81 4.42 -5.21
C ASP A 22 13.92 5.42 -4.48
N VAL A 23 14.41 6.64 -4.35
CA VAL A 23 13.69 7.70 -3.64
C VAL A 23 12.37 8.05 -4.32
N GLU A 24 12.36 8.10 -5.65
CA GLU A 24 11.14 8.42 -6.38
C GLU A 24 10.09 7.37 -6.15
N LEU A 25 10.50 6.10 -6.11
CA LEU A 25 9.58 5.01 -5.84
C LEU A 25 9.03 5.08 -4.43
N GLN A 26 9.86 5.48 -3.45
CA GLN A 26 9.40 5.69 -2.08
C GLN A 26 8.32 6.76 -2.03
N TRP A 27 8.52 7.87 -2.73
CA TRP A 27 7.52 8.93 -2.79
C TRP A 27 6.24 8.45 -3.45
N PHE A 28 6.38 7.63 -4.48
CA PHE A 28 5.23 7.08 -5.20
C PHE A 28 4.39 6.21 -4.25
N VAL A 29 5.03 5.33 -3.50
CA VAL A 29 4.34 4.46 -2.55
C VAL A 29 3.67 5.28 -1.45
N MET A 30 4.37 6.27 -0.93
CA MET A 30 3.79 7.15 0.11
C MET A 30 2.60 7.91 -0.42
N GLY A 31 2.66 8.35 -1.68
CA GLY A 31 1.53 9.05 -2.31
C GLY A 31 0.30 8.17 -2.43
N ILE A 32 0.49 6.90 -2.80
CA ILE A 32 -0.61 5.96 -2.87
C ILE A 32 -1.23 5.76 -1.49
N ALA A 33 -0.40 5.56 -0.48
CA ALA A 33 -0.87 5.34 0.88
C ALA A 33 -1.63 6.55 1.42
N GLN A 34 -1.13 7.75 1.16
CA GLN A 34 -1.81 8.97 1.57
C GLN A 34 -3.14 9.15 0.87
N GLY A 35 -3.21 8.77 -0.42
CA GLY A 35 -4.45 8.81 -1.16
C GLY A 35 -5.49 7.86 -0.59
N ILE A 36 -5.07 6.69 -0.18
CA ILE A 36 -5.95 5.71 0.45
C ILE A 36 -6.47 6.27 1.77
N GLN A 37 -5.60 6.89 2.57
CA GLN A 37 -6.01 7.48 3.83
C GLN A 37 -7.00 8.63 3.62
N TRP A 38 -6.76 9.46 2.61
CA TRP A 38 -7.66 10.57 2.31
C TRP A 38 -9.05 10.06 1.96
N ARG A 39 -9.11 9.01 1.16
CA ARG A 39 -10.38 8.40 0.81
C ARG A 39 -11.11 7.89 2.06
N ASP A 40 -10.37 7.30 3.00
CA ASP A 40 -10.96 6.81 4.23
C ASP A 40 -11.57 7.93 5.06
N VAL A 41 -10.87 9.08 5.13
CA VAL A 41 -11.38 10.25 5.84
C VAL A 41 -12.71 10.71 5.23
N VAL A 42 -12.77 10.78 3.90
CA VAL A 42 -13.99 11.18 3.21
C VAL A 42 -15.12 10.18 3.48
N SER A 43 -14.81 8.89 3.41
CA SER A 43 -15.82 7.84 3.66
C SER A 43 -16.36 7.92 5.09
N ARG A 44 -15.49 8.19 6.06
CA ARG A 44 -15.91 8.34 7.45
C ARG A 44 -16.90 9.50 7.62
N LYS A 45 -16.63 10.61 6.97
CA LYS A 45 -17.51 11.77 7.05
C LYS A 45 -18.86 11.50 6.45
N ARG A 46 -18.93 10.57 5.50
CA ARG A 46 -20.18 10.18 4.86
C ARG A 46 -20.87 9.01 5.57
N GLY A 47 -20.24 8.45 6.59
CA GLY A 47 -20.78 7.28 7.28
C GLY A 47 -20.67 6.00 6.47
N GLU A 48 -19.78 5.96 5.50
CA GLU A 48 -19.58 4.79 4.65
C GLU A 48 -18.64 3.78 5.29
N TYR A 49 -18.60 2.59 4.72
CA TYR A 49 -17.71 1.53 5.18
C TYR A 49 -16.26 1.95 5.14
N GLN A 50 -15.52 1.58 6.18
CA GLN A 50 -14.08 1.84 6.26
C GLN A 50 -13.31 0.54 6.10
N ALA A 51 -12.34 0.55 5.19
CA ALA A 51 -11.50 -0.62 4.95
C ALA A 51 -10.45 -0.80 6.06
N TYR A 52 -10.05 0.29 6.70
CA TYR A 52 -9.11 0.26 7.80
C TYR A 52 -9.44 1.41 8.77
N CYS A 53 -8.87 1.34 9.96
CA CYS A 53 -9.12 2.34 10.98
C CYS A 53 -7.80 2.74 11.65
N ALA A 54 -7.56 4.03 11.75
CA ALA A 54 -6.40 4.56 12.45
C ALA A 54 -6.89 5.55 13.49
N ASP A 55 -6.53 5.31 14.75
CA ASP A 55 -6.93 6.20 15.83
C ASP A 55 -6.17 7.51 15.79
N LYS A 56 -5.01 7.52 15.18
CA LYS A 56 -4.14 8.69 15.13
C LYS A 56 -3.73 8.96 13.69
N GLN A 57 -3.28 10.17 13.46
CA GLN A 57 -2.75 10.51 12.16
C GLN A 57 -1.56 9.61 11.85
N ILE A 58 -1.59 8.99 10.67
CA ILE A 58 -0.51 8.14 10.21
C ILE A 58 0.60 9.01 9.66
N VAL A 59 1.82 8.79 10.14
CA VAL A 59 2.99 9.49 9.62
C VAL A 59 3.60 8.64 8.52
N PHE A 60 3.52 9.12 7.29
CA PHE A 60 4.03 8.39 6.14
C PHE A 60 5.50 8.72 5.93
N ASN A 61 6.35 7.72 6.06
CA ASN A 61 7.77 7.85 5.84
C ASN A 61 8.28 6.61 5.10
N ARG A 62 9.58 6.60 4.81
CA ARG A 62 10.19 5.53 4.04
C ARG A 62 10.00 4.16 4.70
N LYS A 63 10.18 4.13 6.02
CA LYS A 63 10.04 2.90 6.77
C LYS A 63 8.61 2.35 6.69
N LEU A 64 7.63 3.21 6.88
CA LEU A 64 6.24 2.79 6.81
C LEU A 64 5.87 2.33 5.40
N ALA A 65 6.36 3.04 4.38
CA ALA A 65 6.10 2.66 3.00
C ALA A 65 6.54 1.23 2.75
N LYS A 66 7.75 0.89 3.17
CA LYS A 66 8.30 -0.45 2.99
C LYS A 66 7.49 -1.48 3.78
N GLU A 67 7.12 -1.16 5.02
CA GLU A 67 6.35 -2.05 5.86
C GLU A 67 4.97 -2.35 5.27
N LEU A 68 4.31 -1.33 4.74
CA LEU A 68 3.00 -1.52 4.12
C LEU A 68 3.06 -2.51 2.97
N VAL A 69 4.04 -2.33 2.09
CA VAL A 69 4.20 -3.22 0.95
C VAL A 69 4.53 -4.63 1.42
N GLN A 70 5.45 -4.74 2.36
CA GLN A 70 5.88 -6.04 2.87
C GLN A 70 4.73 -6.80 3.54
N VAL A 71 3.98 -6.14 4.41
CA VAL A 71 2.85 -6.75 5.10
C VAL A 71 1.78 -7.15 4.09
N GLY A 72 1.52 -6.28 3.11
CA GLY A 72 0.53 -6.57 2.08
C GLY A 72 0.88 -7.82 1.29
N ILE A 73 2.16 -8.02 0.98
CA ILE A 73 2.62 -9.20 0.27
C ILE A 73 2.46 -10.44 1.16
N GLU A 74 2.96 -10.36 2.39
CA GLU A 74 2.98 -11.52 3.30
C GLU A 74 1.60 -12.03 3.63
N LYS A 75 0.63 -11.14 3.74
CA LYS A 75 -0.73 -11.52 4.11
C LYS A 75 -1.62 -11.81 2.92
N SER A 76 -1.11 -11.63 1.72
CA SER A 76 -1.88 -11.85 0.51
C SER A 76 -2.05 -13.33 0.21
N ALA A 77 -3.18 -13.71 -0.37
CA ALA A 77 -3.38 -15.05 -0.90
C ALA A 77 -2.55 -15.28 -2.16
N ASN A 78 -2.12 -14.19 -2.81
CA ASN A 78 -1.36 -14.26 -4.06
C ASN A 78 -0.10 -13.39 -3.95
N PRO A 79 0.86 -13.76 -3.06
CA PRO A 79 2.01 -12.90 -2.82
C PRO A 79 2.90 -12.67 -4.03
N ASP A 80 2.92 -13.61 -4.97
CA ASP A 80 3.77 -13.50 -6.15
C ASP A 80 3.20 -12.57 -7.21
N THR A 81 1.91 -12.36 -7.22
CA THR A 81 1.24 -11.62 -8.29
C THR A 81 0.43 -10.42 -7.82
N ILE A 82 0.39 -10.15 -6.51
CA ILE A 82 -0.33 -8.98 -6.03
C ILE A 82 0.33 -7.73 -6.57
N ILE A 83 -0.46 -6.82 -7.12
CA ILE A 83 0.08 -5.58 -7.66
C ILE A 83 0.34 -4.59 -6.51
N LEU A 84 1.26 -3.67 -6.75
CA LEU A 84 1.73 -2.73 -5.72
C LEU A 84 0.59 -1.98 -5.03
N HIS A 85 -0.32 -1.45 -5.79
CA HIS A 85 -1.46 -0.69 -5.28
C HIS A 85 -2.27 -1.51 -4.27
N ASN A 86 -2.58 -2.74 -4.65
CA ASN A 86 -3.37 -3.63 -3.81
C ASN A 86 -2.60 -4.06 -2.58
N ALA A 87 -1.28 -4.24 -2.70
CA ALA A 87 -0.45 -4.59 -1.56
C ALA A 87 -0.45 -3.47 -0.53
N ILE A 88 -0.36 -2.22 -0.97
CA ILE A 88 -0.38 -1.07 -0.06
C ILE A 88 -1.73 -0.99 0.64
N TYR A 89 -2.82 -1.13 -0.10
CA TYR A 89 -4.16 -1.09 0.47
C TYR A 89 -4.35 -2.20 1.50
N PHE A 90 -3.96 -3.42 1.15
CA PHE A 90 -4.07 -4.57 2.04
C PHE A 90 -3.17 -4.39 3.26
N GLY A 91 -1.97 -3.83 3.08
CA GLY A 91 -1.09 -3.51 4.19
C GLY A 91 -1.72 -2.52 5.16
N MET A 92 -2.41 -1.51 4.63
CA MET A 92 -3.13 -0.56 5.48
C MET A 92 -4.20 -1.28 6.33
N GLN A 93 -4.93 -2.19 5.70
CA GLN A 93 -5.95 -2.95 6.42
C GLN A 93 -5.35 -3.83 7.53
N GLN A 94 -4.22 -4.44 7.25
CA GLN A 94 -3.58 -5.35 8.19
C GLN A 94 -2.89 -4.61 9.34
N MET A 95 -2.33 -3.45 9.07
CA MET A 95 -1.61 -2.69 10.09
C MET A 95 -2.53 -1.81 10.92
N PHE A 96 -3.67 -1.40 10.38
CA PHE A 96 -4.61 -0.52 11.06
C PHE A 96 -6.02 -1.10 11.00
N PRO A 97 -6.23 -2.28 11.58
CA PRO A 97 -7.54 -2.95 11.48
C PRO A 97 -8.62 -2.20 12.27
N CYS A 98 -9.83 -2.28 11.77
CA CYS A 98 -11.00 -1.78 12.49
C CYS A 98 -11.41 -2.82 13.54
N LYS A 99 -11.80 -2.33 14.71
CA LYS A 99 -12.21 -3.20 15.81
C LYS A 99 -13.72 -3.41 15.80
#